data_43a357ba590f119c882cfb9820be2f45
#
_entry.id   43a357ba590f119c882cfb9820be2f45
#
_cell.length_a   1.000
_cell.length_b   1.000
_cell.length_c   1.000
_cell.angle_alpha   90.00
_cell.angle_beta   90.00
_cell.angle_gamma   90.00
#
_symmetry.space_group_name_H-M   'P 1'
#
loop_
_entity.id
_entity.type
_entity.pdbx_description
1 polymer ?
#
loop_
_entity_poly.entity_id
_entity_poly.type
_entity_poly.pdbx_seq_one_letter_code
_entity_poly.pdbx_strand_id
1 'polypeptide(L)'
;DAALFYAIPDDPNELSEVIIQKLQTSFKIFNQRVNELTFCETWRCGTCADVGDLKLKSFVHFGEFLIKNINQFKEIAGQDVILAHRLMKNSIGVSEYMLFTESFLKIKNLNFLGDIEKRKEQYDGLGSVDCSVFYPNPELYQLEISKKKSWFGNILSLIKYFSNSKSKKDIEKKYNLIGS
;
A
#
# COMPACT_ATOMS: atom_id res chain seq x y z
N ASP A 1 -6.76 6.04 4.31
CA ASP A 1 -5.40 6.44 4.72
C ASP A 1 -4.41 6.19 3.59
N ALA A 2 -3.34 7.00 3.52
CA ALA A 2 -2.29 6.87 2.52
C ALA A 2 -0.92 7.07 3.17
N ALA A 3 0.12 6.43 2.61
CA ALA A 3 1.51 6.63 2.99
C ALA A 3 2.33 6.95 1.75
N LEU A 4 3.20 7.95 1.85
CA LEU A 4 4.16 8.32 0.82
C LEU A 4 5.55 7.82 1.23
N PHE A 5 6.19 7.09 0.33
CA PHE A 5 7.56 6.64 0.47
C PHE A 5 8.40 7.26 -0.64
N TYR A 6 9.62 7.64 -0.32
CA TYR A 6 10.58 8.11 -1.31
C TYR A 6 11.94 7.44 -1.11
N ALA A 7 12.69 7.32 -2.20
CA ALA A 7 14.05 6.82 -2.19
C ALA A 7 14.88 7.61 -3.20
N ILE A 8 16.16 7.78 -2.90
CA ILE A 8 17.15 8.37 -3.80
C ILE A 8 18.03 7.22 -4.24
N PRO A 9 17.96 6.79 -5.52
CA PRO A 9 18.74 5.66 -5.99
C PRO A 9 20.17 6.06 -6.35
N ASP A 10 21.12 5.17 -6.07
CA ASP A 10 22.45 5.20 -6.68
C ASP A 10 22.35 4.68 -8.13
N ASP A 11 21.58 3.59 -8.34
CA ASP A 11 21.17 3.08 -9.66
C ASP A 11 19.63 3.01 -9.74
N PRO A 12 18.99 3.82 -10.62
CA PRO A 12 17.55 3.80 -10.80
C PRO A 12 17.01 2.44 -11.30
N ASN A 13 17.77 1.69 -12.10
CA ASN A 13 17.33 0.40 -12.63
C ASN A 13 17.23 -0.64 -11.51
N GLU A 14 18.28 -0.75 -10.69
CA GLU A 14 18.30 -1.67 -9.55
C GLU A 14 17.18 -1.35 -8.55
N LEU A 15 17.03 -0.08 -8.18
CA LEU A 15 15.97 0.35 -7.28
C LEU A 15 14.58 0.05 -7.85
N SER A 16 14.37 0.21 -9.16
CA SER A 16 13.07 -0.04 -9.78
C SER A 16 12.65 -1.50 -9.65
N GLU A 17 13.58 -2.44 -9.75
CA GLU A 17 13.31 -3.87 -9.52
C GLU A 17 12.89 -4.14 -8.09
N VAL A 18 13.64 -3.58 -7.15
CA VAL A 18 13.33 -3.71 -5.71
C VAL A 18 11.94 -3.13 -5.40
N ILE A 19 11.60 -1.97 -5.96
CA ILE A 19 10.28 -1.34 -5.77
C ILE A 19 9.17 -2.28 -6.26
N ILE A 20 9.29 -2.82 -7.46
CA ILE A 20 8.26 -3.70 -8.03
C ILE A 20 8.10 -4.97 -7.20
N GLN A 21 9.18 -5.61 -6.80
CA GLN A 21 9.14 -6.80 -5.94
C GLN A 21 8.48 -6.48 -4.58
N LYS A 22 8.80 -5.33 -3.99
CA LYS A 22 8.20 -4.87 -2.73
C LYS A 22 6.71 -4.61 -2.89
N LEU A 23 6.28 -4.00 -3.99
CA LEU A 23 4.87 -3.78 -4.27
C LEU A 23 4.10 -5.09 -4.42
N GLN A 24 4.59 -6.01 -5.24
CA GLN A 24 3.96 -7.33 -5.38
C GLN A 24 3.84 -8.05 -4.03
N THR A 25 4.91 -8.00 -3.23
CA THR A 25 4.92 -8.58 -1.88
C THR A 25 3.91 -7.88 -0.97
N SER A 26 3.81 -6.55 -1.04
CA SER A 26 2.86 -5.76 -0.23
C SER A 26 1.41 -6.11 -0.57
N PHE A 27 1.07 -6.22 -1.85
CA PHE A 27 -0.27 -6.65 -2.27
C PHE A 27 -0.59 -8.06 -1.79
N LYS A 28 0.37 -8.99 -1.91
CA LYS A 28 0.22 -10.35 -1.40
C LYS A 28 -0.04 -10.37 0.11
N ILE A 29 0.80 -9.70 0.90
CA ILE A 29 0.67 -9.67 2.36
C ILE A 29 -0.62 -8.96 2.77
N PHE A 30 -0.98 -7.86 2.10
CA PHE A 30 -2.22 -7.14 2.38
C PHE A 30 -3.45 -8.02 2.17
N ASN A 31 -3.57 -8.66 1.01
CA ASN A 31 -4.69 -9.54 0.70
C ASN A 31 -4.74 -10.77 1.63
N GLN A 32 -3.58 -11.34 1.98
CA GLN A 32 -3.50 -12.40 2.97
C GLN A 32 -4.04 -11.94 4.32
N ARG A 33 -3.66 -10.73 4.75
CA ARG A 33 -4.10 -10.20 6.04
C ARG A 33 -5.58 -9.86 6.08
N VAL A 34 -6.12 -9.28 5.00
CA VAL A 34 -7.56 -9.04 4.85
C VAL A 34 -8.31 -10.37 4.94
N ASN A 35 -7.88 -11.40 4.21
CA ASN A 35 -8.50 -12.72 4.26
C ASN A 35 -8.44 -13.34 5.65
N GLU A 36 -7.30 -13.26 6.35
CA GLU A 36 -7.17 -13.74 7.73
C GLU A 36 -8.15 -13.04 8.67
N LEU A 37 -8.29 -11.73 8.56
CA LEU A 37 -9.21 -10.96 9.39
C LEU A 37 -10.66 -11.29 9.10
N THR A 38 -11.03 -11.42 7.82
CA THR A 38 -12.38 -11.83 7.41
C THR A 38 -12.74 -13.23 7.90
N PHE A 39 -11.78 -14.16 7.95
CA PHE A 39 -11.99 -15.51 8.49
C PHE A 39 -12.15 -15.56 10.01
N CYS A 40 -11.64 -14.56 10.73
CA CYS A 40 -11.79 -14.48 12.19
C CYS A 40 -13.18 -14.00 12.63
N GLU A 41 -14.07 -13.67 11.71
CA GLU A 41 -15.43 -13.18 11.99
C GLU A 41 -16.40 -14.29 12.43
N THR A 42 -16.11 -14.93 13.53
CA THR A 42 -17.14 -15.76 14.22
C THR A 42 -18.14 -14.90 15.00
N TRP A 43 -17.87 -13.60 15.13
CA TRP A 43 -18.71 -12.63 15.85
C TRP A 43 -19.04 -11.48 14.90
N ARG A 44 -20.29 -11.38 14.48
CA ARG A 44 -20.82 -10.27 13.66
C ARG A 44 -20.73 -8.93 14.40
N CYS A 45 -19.57 -8.33 14.38
CA CYS A 45 -19.39 -6.93 14.69
C CYS A 45 -19.55 -6.14 13.39
N GLY A 46 -20.47 -5.16 13.34
CA GLY A 46 -20.71 -4.35 12.14
C GLY A 46 -19.46 -3.66 11.61
N THR A 47 -18.51 -3.31 12.48
CA THR A 47 -17.21 -2.69 12.11
C THR A 47 -16.25 -3.68 11.43
N CYS A 48 -16.41 -4.99 11.66
CA CYS A 48 -15.56 -6.02 11.04
C CYS A 48 -16.05 -6.44 9.65
N ALA A 49 -17.33 -6.22 9.35
CA ALA A 49 -17.94 -6.60 8.06
C ALA A 49 -17.23 -5.89 6.88
N ASP A 50 -16.74 -4.66 7.09
CA ASP A 50 -16.14 -3.81 6.07
C ASP A 50 -14.67 -4.15 5.79
N VAL A 51 -14.02 -5.00 6.60
CA VAL A 51 -12.60 -5.35 6.42
C VAL A 51 -12.36 -6.10 5.11
N GLY A 52 -13.30 -6.95 4.70
CA GLY A 52 -13.24 -7.68 3.43
C GLY A 52 -13.21 -6.78 2.20
N ASP A 53 -13.76 -5.59 2.32
CA ASP A 53 -13.84 -4.59 1.24
C ASP A 53 -12.59 -3.71 1.11
N LEU A 54 -11.66 -3.83 2.05
CA LEU A 54 -10.40 -3.10 1.99
C LEU A 54 -9.57 -3.55 0.79
N LYS A 55 -9.13 -2.58 0.00
CA LYS A 55 -8.34 -2.78 -1.21
C LYS A 55 -7.09 -1.88 -1.20
N LEU A 56 -6.01 -2.39 -1.75
CA LEU A 56 -4.74 -1.68 -1.83
C LEU A 56 -4.60 -1.02 -3.21
N LYS A 57 -4.20 0.24 -3.22
CA LYS A 57 -3.78 0.97 -4.41
C LYS A 57 -2.34 1.41 -4.24
N SER A 58 -1.54 1.33 -5.28
CA SER A 58 -0.20 1.89 -5.26
C SER A 58 0.06 2.78 -6.48
N PHE A 59 0.89 3.79 -6.28
CA PHE A 59 1.26 4.78 -7.29
C PHE A 59 2.77 4.90 -7.29
N VAL A 60 3.39 4.74 -8.46
CA VAL A 60 4.84 4.82 -8.61
C VAL A 60 5.18 5.90 -9.62
N HIS A 61 6.00 6.83 -9.19
CA HIS A 61 6.46 7.93 -10.00
C HIS A 61 7.98 8.10 -9.83
N PHE A 62 8.66 8.40 -10.91
CA PHE A 62 10.06 8.80 -10.90
C PHE A 62 10.15 10.25 -11.32
N GLY A 63 10.78 11.08 -10.49
CA GLY A 63 10.87 12.51 -10.71
C GLY A 63 11.83 13.17 -9.73
N GLU A 64 11.88 14.49 -9.77
CA GLU A 64 12.78 15.31 -8.97
C GLU A 64 12.06 15.91 -7.77
N PHE A 65 12.77 16.01 -6.65
CA PHE A 65 12.26 16.67 -5.45
C PHE A 65 13.38 17.28 -4.64
N LEU A 66 13.03 18.29 -3.85
CA LEU A 66 13.92 18.95 -2.91
C LEU A 66 13.66 18.43 -1.51
N ILE A 67 14.71 18.22 -0.73
CA ILE A 67 14.62 17.95 0.69
C ILE A 67 14.86 19.25 1.44
N LYS A 68 13.87 19.68 2.23
CA LYS A 68 14.00 20.80 3.16
C LYS A 68 14.10 20.28 4.59
N ASN A 69 15.06 20.79 5.33
CA ASN A 69 15.16 20.56 6.76
C ASN A 69 14.46 21.71 7.48
N ILE A 70 13.36 21.42 8.18
CA ILE A 70 12.62 22.40 9.00
C ILE A 70 12.73 21.93 10.44
N ASN A 71 13.63 22.57 11.20
CA ASN A 71 14.01 22.13 12.54
C ASN A 71 14.48 20.66 12.55
N GLN A 72 13.75 19.78 13.23
CA GLN A 72 14.05 18.34 13.32
C GLN A 72 13.37 17.50 12.23
N PHE A 73 12.54 18.11 11.39
CA PHE A 73 11.77 17.40 10.36
C PHE A 73 12.40 17.57 8.98
N LYS A 74 12.31 16.50 8.20
CA LYS A 74 12.64 16.52 6.77
C LYS A 74 11.36 16.55 5.98
N GLU A 75 11.21 17.54 5.13
CA GLU A 75 10.09 17.65 4.20
C GLU A 75 10.58 17.52 2.77
N ILE A 76 9.80 16.85 1.93
CA ILE A 76 10.04 16.79 0.50
C ILE A 76 9.11 17.77 -0.21
N ALA A 77 9.61 18.47 -1.21
CA ALA A 77 8.86 19.44 -1.99
C ALA A 77 9.28 19.39 -3.46
N GLY A 78 8.35 19.66 -4.36
CA GLY A 78 8.58 19.70 -5.79
C GLY A 78 7.32 19.40 -6.58
N GLN A 79 7.37 19.67 -7.87
CA GLN A 79 6.24 19.44 -8.78
C GLN A 79 5.91 17.93 -8.84
N ASP A 80 6.92 17.09 -8.86
CA ASP A 80 6.75 15.64 -8.90
C ASP A 80 6.17 15.07 -7.60
N VAL A 81 6.44 15.72 -6.45
CA VAL A 81 5.78 15.38 -5.18
C VAL A 81 4.30 15.72 -5.25
N ILE A 82 3.93 16.87 -5.83
CA ILE A 82 2.54 17.25 -6.03
C ILE A 82 1.87 16.26 -6.98
N LEU A 83 2.54 15.88 -8.06
CA LEU A 83 2.03 14.88 -9.00
C LEU A 83 1.79 13.54 -8.30
N ALA A 84 2.73 13.03 -7.51
CA ALA A 84 2.57 11.79 -6.76
C ALA A 84 1.31 11.80 -5.87
N HIS A 85 1.02 12.93 -5.21
CA HIS A 85 -0.22 13.09 -4.45
C HIS A 85 -1.46 13.17 -5.35
N ARG A 86 -1.36 13.78 -6.53
CA ARG A 86 -2.48 13.89 -7.47
C ARG A 86 -2.84 12.55 -8.10
N LEU A 87 -1.87 11.65 -8.29
CA LEU A 87 -2.12 10.30 -8.82
C LEU A 87 -3.15 9.52 -8.00
N MET A 88 -3.33 9.83 -6.72
CA MET A 88 -4.38 9.22 -5.89
C MET A 88 -5.81 9.59 -6.35
N LYS A 89 -5.96 10.72 -7.06
CA LYS A 89 -7.23 11.23 -7.59
C LYS A 89 -7.31 10.98 -9.09
N ASN A 90 -7.26 9.72 -9.49
CA ASN A 90 -7.35 9.31 -10.90
C ASN A 90 -8.74 8.81 -11.26
N SER A 91 -8.95 8.54 -12.57
CA SER A 91 -10.24 8.13 -13.13
C SER A 91 -10.47 6.62 -13.12
N ILE A 92 -9.61 5.83 -12.45
CA ILE A 92 -9.70 4.35 -12.44
C ILE A 92 -10.84 3.91 -11.54
N GLY A 93 -11.86 3.25 -12.14
CA GLY A 93 -13.04 2.78 -11.42
C GLY A 93 -12.85 1.51 -10.58
N VAL A 94 -11.69 0.84 -10.70
CA VAL A 94 -11.35 -0.37 -9.95
C VAL A 94 -10.73 0.00 -8.60
N SER A 95 -10.96 -0.83 -7.58
CA SER A 95 -10.50 -0.52 -6.23
C SER A 95 -9.08 -1.00 -5.93
N GLU A 96 -8.53 -1.94 -6.69
CA GLU A 96 -7.21 -2.53 -6.46
C GLU A 96 -6.36 -2.50 -7.72
N TYR A 97 -5.23 -1.77 -7.69
CA TYR A 97 -4.34 -1.65 -8.84
C TYR A 97 -2.98 -1.05 -8.45
N MET A 98 -2.01 -1.20 -9.34
CA MET A 98 -0.72 -0.51 -9.34
C MET A 98 -0.66 0.43 -10.54
N LEU A 99 -0.44 1.71 -10.31
CA LEU A 99 -0.31 2.73 -11.35
C LEU A 99 1.14 3.19 -11.43
N PHE A 100 1.69 3.18 -12.63
CA PHE A 100 3.05 3.60 -12.93
C PHE A 100 3.00 4.76 -13.92
N THR A 101 3.73 5.85 -13.65
CA THR A 101 3.87 6.93 -14.62
C THR A 101 4.86 6.58 -15.72
N GLU A 102 4.73 7.22 -16.87
CA GLU A 102 5.64 7.03 -17.99
C GLU A 102 7.09 7.35 -17.63
N SER A 103 7.35 8.30 -16.71
CA SER A 103 8.69 8.61 -16.23
C SER A 103 9.35 7.41 -15.54
N PHE A 104 8.58 6.62 -14.78
CA PHE A 104 9.07 5.38 -14.18
C PHE A 104 9.27 4.28 -15.24
N LEU A 105 8.38 4.19 -16.21
CA LEU A 105 8.44 3.17 -17.28
C LEU A 105 9.64 3.34 -18.21
N LYS A 106 10.17 4.56 -18.34
CA LYS A 106 11.42 4.82 -19.07
C LYS A 106 12.64 4.18 -18.41
N ILE A 107 12.58 3.98 -17.09
CA ILE A 107 13.65 3.29 -16.35
C ILE A 107 13.45 1.78 -16.43
N LYS A 108 12.22 1.31 -16.22
CA LYS A 108 11.91 -0.12 -16.11
C LYS A 108 10.72 -0.52 -16.97
N ASN A 109 10.96 -1.42 -17.90
CA ASN A 109 9.89 -2.05 -18.66
C ASN A 109 9.14 -3.07 -17.75
N LEU A 110 7.82 -3.03 -17.79
CA LEU A 110 6.94 -3.85 -16.96
C LEU A 110 6.34 -5.06 -17.68
N ASN A 111 6.85 -5.44 -18.86
CA ASN A 111 6.30 -6.53 -19.66
C ASN A 111 6.18 -7.87 -18.89
N PHE A 112 6.97 -8.06 -17.84
CA PHE A 112 6.93 -9.25 -17.01
C PHE A 112 5.72 -9.30 -16.04
N LEU A 113 5.00 -8.19 -15.86
CA LEU A 113 3.77 -8.16 -15.04
C LEU A 113 2.55 -8.72 -15.79
N GLY A 114 2.64 -8.92 -17.11
CA GLY A 114 1.53 -9.36 -17.95
C GLY A 114 0.74 -8.20 -18.54
N ASP A 115 -0.59 -8.31 -18.55
CA ASP A 115 -1.45 -7.31 -19.17
C ASP A 115 -1.40 -5.97 -18.43
N ILE A 116 -0.99 -4.92 -19.15
CA ILE A 116 -0.88 -3.55 -18.65
C ILE A 116 -1.78 -2.65 -19.49
N GLU A 117 -2.69 -1.96 -18.85
CA GLU A 117 -3.54 -0.95 -19.48
C GLU A 117 -2.82 0.39 -19.55
N LYS A 118 -2.63 0.93 -20.76
CA LYS A 118 -2.11 2.30 -20.94
C LYS A 118 -3.26 3.30 -20.78
N ARG A 119 -3.02 4.34 -20.01
CA ARG A 119 -3.99 5.40 -19.71
C ARG A 119 -3.35 6.78 -19.77
N LYS A 120 -4.19 7.76 -19.92
CA LYS A 120 -3.82 9.17 -19.83
C LYS A 120 -4.72 9.84 -18.82
N GLU A 121 -4.14 10.31 -17.75
CA GLU A 121 -4.83 11.02 -16.68
C GLU A 121 -4.62 12.52 -16.82
N GLN A 122 -5.65 13.31 -16.51
CA GLN A 122 -5.61 14.76 -16.60
C GLN A 122 -5.70 15.37 -15.21
N TYR A 123 -4.75 16.25 -14.88
CA TYR A 123 -4.71 16.93 -13.59
C TYR A 123 -4.65 18.42 -13.75
N ASP A 124 -5.49 19.15 -12.99
CA ASP A 124 -5.51 20.60 -12.99
C ASP A 124 -4.15 21.15 -12.53
N GLY A 125 -3.58 22.05 -13.35
CA GLY A 125 -2.28 22.66 -13.09
C GLY A 125 -1.06 21.82 -13.42
N LEU A 126 -1.21 20.52 -13.72
CA LEU A 126 -0.12 19.62 -14.10
C LEU A 126 -0.24 19.11 -15.54
N GLY A 127 -1.43 19.25 -16.13
CA GLY A 127 -1.69 18.78 -17.48
C GLY A 127 -1.95 17.26 -17.55
N SER A 128 -1.59 16.70 -18.70
CA SER A 128 -1.81 15.29 -19.02
C SER A 128 -0.62 14.43 -18.63
N VAL A 129 -0.88 13.33 -17.95
CA VAL A 129 0.12 12.37 -17.47
C VAL A 129 -0.14 11.00 -18.06
N ASP A 130 0.81 10.50 -18.84
CA ASP A 130 0.74 9.13 -19.37
C ASP A 130 1.12 8.14 -18.29
N CYS A 131 0.25 7.14 -18.12
CA CYS A 131 0.34 6.14 -17.05
C CYS A 131 0.11 4.74 -17.62
N SER A 132 0.58 3.75 -16.89
CA SER A 132 0.24 2.35 -17.10
C SER A 132 -0.28 1.74 -15.83
N VAL A 133 -1.35 0.97 -15.94
CA VAL A 133 -2.04 0.35 -14.81
C VAL A 133 -1.93 -1.16 -14.92
N PHE A 134 -1.49 -1.77 -13.85
CA PHE A 134 -1.48 -3.21 -13.65
C PHE A 134 -2.55 -3.57 -12.62
N TYR A 135 -3.36 -4.57 -12.95
CA TYR A 135 -4.39 -5.12 -12.07
C TYR A 135 -3.91 -6.44 -11.49
N PRO A 136 -3.53 -6.47 -10.20
CA PRO A 136 -3.12 -7.72 -9.56
C PRO A 136 -4.26 -8.74 -9.61
N ASN A 137 -3.95 -9.98 -10.04
CA ASN A 137 -4.94 -11.06 -9.97
C ASN A 137 -5.08 -11.55 -8.53
N PRO A 138 -6.24 -11.36 -7.86
CA PRO A 138 -6.45 -11.82 -6.49
C PRO A 138 -6.26 -13.33 -6.32
N GLU A 139 -6.51 -14.12 -7.36
CA GLU A 139 -6.34 -15.58 -7.33
C GLU A 139 -4.90 -16.00 -7.11
N LEU A 140 -3.92 -15.21 -7.61
CA LEU A 140 -2.49 -15.47 -7.39
C LEU A 140 -2.06 -15.24 -5.94
N TYR A 141 -2.86 -14.50 -5.16
CA TYR A 141 -2.60 -14.20 -3.75
C TYR A 141 -3.49 -15.00 -2.81
N GLN A 142 -4.42 -15.82 -3.34
CA GLN A 142 -5.14 -16.77 -2.51
C GLN A 142 -4.12 -17.76 -1.95
N LEU A 143 -3.90 -17.64 -0.66
CA LEU A 143 -3.25 -18.70 0.09
C LEU A 143 -4.00 -20.01 -0.23
N GLU A 144 -3.26 -21.07 -0.46
CA GLU A 144 -3.70 -22.38 -0.02
C GLU A 144 -3.97 -22.26 1.48
N ILE A 145 -5.17 -21.83 1.81
CA ILE A 145 -5.68 -21.94 3.17
C ILE A 145 -5.75 -23.44 3.36
N SER A 146 -4.68 -23.99 3.93
CA SER A 146 -4.70 -25.38 4.34
C SER A 146 -5.93 -25.50 5.21
N LYS A 147 -6.88 -26.35 4.81
CA LYS A 147 -8.19 -26.59 5.43
C LYS A 147 -8.11 -27.10 6.87
N LYS A 148 -7.02 -26.82 7.58
CA LYS A 148 -6.72 -27.24 8.94
C LYS A 148 -6.34 -26.07 9.85
N LYS A 149 -7.14 -25.00 9.90
CA LYS A 149 -7.19 -24.26 11.16
C LYS A 149 -8.42 -24.76 11.91
N SER A 150 -8.18 -25.72 12.80
CA SER A 150 -9.12 -26.16 13.81
C SER A 150 -9.74 -24.93 14.50
N TRP A 151 -11.03 -24.99 14.83
CA TRP A 151 -11.76 -24.02 15.64
C TRP A 151 -10.94 -23.50 16.86
N PHE A 152 -10.11 -24.35 17.47
CA PHE A 152 -9.16 -23.97 18.54
C PHE A 152 -8.07 -23.00 18.08
N GLY A 153 -7.60 -23.07 16.84
CA GLY A 153 -6.61 -22.14 16.31
C GLY A 153 -7.15 -20.71 16.18
N ASN A 154 -8.43 -20.56 15.90
CA ASN A 154 -9.09 -19.26 15.80
C ASN A 154 -9.27 -18.61 17.19
N ILE A 155 -9.60 -19.40 18.22
CA ILE A 155 -9.70 -18.91 19.60
C ILE A 155 -8.32 -18.45 20.11
N LEU A 156 -7.26 -19.21 19.85
CA LEU A 156 -5.90 -18.83 20.25
C LEU A 156 -5.42 -17.55 19.55
N SER A 157 -5.77 -17.33 18.27
CA SER A 157 -5.43 -16.10 17.56
C SER A 157 -6.19 -14.89 18.09
N LEU A 158 -7.44 -15.05 18.49
CA LEU A 158 -8.23 -14.01 19.16
C LEU A 158 -7.66 -13.66 20.53
N ILE A 159 -7.29 -14.63 21.35
CA ILE A 159 -6.67 -14.41 22.65
C ILE A 159 -5.35 -13.64 22.48
N LYS A 160 -4.54 -14.01 21.49
CA LYS A 160 -3.27 -13.34 21.20
C LYS A 160 -3.47 -11.90 20.68
N TYR A 161 -4.53 -11.65 19.90
CA TYR A 161 -4.89 -10.31 19.44
C TYR A 161 -5.31 -9.42 20.61
N PHE A 162 -6.19 -9.89 21.49
CA PHE A 162 -6.62 -9.16 22.67
C PHE A 162 -5.51 -8.96 23.72
N SER A 163 -4.60 -9.91 23.85
CA SER A 163 -3.39 -9.77 24.69
C SER A 163 -2.46 -8.66 24.17
N ASN A 164 -2.22 -8.61 22.85
CA ASN A 164 -1.42 -7.55 22.23
C ASN A 164 -2.11 -6.17 22.25
N SER A 165 -3.45 -6.14 22.22
CA SER A 165 -4.24 -4.91 22.35
C SER A 165 -4.14 -4.27 23.75
N LYS A 166 -4.02 -5.10 24.81
CA LYS A 166 -3.77 -4.58 26.17
C LYS A 166 -2.38 -3.95 26.28
N SER A 167 -1.37 -4.51 25.64
CA SER A 167 -0.02 -3.93 25.58
C SER A 167 0.02 -2.54 24.94
N LYS A 168 -0.83 -2.26 23.96
CA LYS A 168 -0.94 -0.92 23.35
C LYS A 168 -1.49 0.12 24.32
N LYS A 169 -2.49 -0.22 25.13
CA LYS A 169 -3.04 0.68 26.16
C LYS A 169 -2.02 1.01 27.26
N ASP A 170 -1.13 0.07 27.57
CA ASP A 170 -0.06 0.32 28.56
C ASP A 170 1.04 1.23 27.99
N ILE A 171 1.28 1.19 26.67
CA ILE A 171 2.18 2.10 25.99
C ILE A 171 1.63 3.52 25.95
N GLU A 172 0.36 3.72 25.61
CA GLU A 172 -0.30 5.05 25.66
C GLU A 172 -0.30 5.64 27.07
N LYS A 173 -0.51 4.82 28.10
CA LYS A 173 -0.44 5.27 29.50
C LYS A 173 0.96 5.71 29.89
N LYS A 174 1.99 5.09 29.36
CA LYS A 174 3.40 5.44 29.60
C LYS A 174 3.81 6.75 28.93
N TYR A 175 3.24 7.06 27.75
CA TYR A 175 3.50 8.33 27.05
C TYR A 175 2.79 9.53 27.69
N ASN A 176 1.62 9.33 28.28
CA ASN A 176 0.86 10.39 28.98
C ASN A 176 1.44 10.75 30.36
N LEU A 177 2.37 9.94 30.91
CA LEU A 177 3.06 10.23 32.17
C LEU A 177 4.39 10.99 31.99
N ILE A 178 4.84 11.23 30.76
CA ILE A 178 6.08 11.96 30.46
C ILE A 178 5.80 13.39 30.01
N GLY A 179 4.53 13.78 29.86
CA GLY A 179 4.05 15.09 29.39
C GLY A 179 3.38 15.98 30.45
N SER A 180 3.63 15.74 31.73
CA SER A 180 3.14 16.60 32.85
C SER A 180 4.33 17.13 33.64
#